data_0a63d16d9aa7ebd948c8b425616833dd
#
_entry.id   0a63d16d9aa7ebd948c8b425616833dd
#
_cell.length_a   1.000
_cell.length_b   1.000
_cell.length_c   1.000
_cell.angle_alpha   90.00
_cell.angle_beta   90.00
_cell.angle_gamma   90.00
#
_symmetry.space_group_name_H-M   'P 1'
#
loop_
_entity.id
_entity.type
_entity.pdbx_description
1 polymer ?
#
loop_
_entity_poly.entity_id
_entity_poly.type
_entity_poly.pdbx_seq_one_letter_code
_entity_poly.pdbx_strand_id
1 'polypeptide(L)'
;MRGRFRELCAGINVDLGTAAAFREQWRRETEGQQVIIDGTAPKKLLLKTGQAPGDAVVMTAAIYSLHRAHPNKYETAVESYWPDVFAYNPDVSVHSIPIAISQGNGGAAEIEMHYPAIHESNTRGIHFTQGWCEFLGTALGVTVPLLTNRPRLYFDTPTPPIEDYWLVCSGGKLDFTTKLWGHANYQEVVRILRSRVKFVQVGGSKPIVPWNASCLGSQEDIHPRLEDTEDMVGKTTLRQLFDIARRARGILCGVSLLMHVAAALEKPCIVIA
;
A
#
# COMPACT_ATOMS: atom_id res chain seq x y z
N MET A 1 8.30 -26.54 -11.86
CA MET A 1 8.18 -25.66 -10.68
C MET A 1 6.75 -25.20 -10.34
N ARG A 2 5.72 -25.51 -11.11
CA ARG A 2 4.31 -25.13 -10.82
C ARG A 2 3.56 -26.10 -9.86
N GLY A 3 4.11 -27.26 -9.52
CA GLY A 3 3.44 -28.25 -8.65
C GLY A 3 3.59 -28.02 -7.15
N ARG A 4 4.72 -27.50 -6.69
CA ARG A 4 5.01 -27.32 -5.27
C ARG A 4 4.25 -26.18 -4.59
N PHE A 5 3.77 -25.19 -5.35
CA PHE A 5 3.02 -24.05 -4.80
C PHE A 5 1.56 -24.41 -4.44
N ARG A 6 0.98 -25.42 -5.11
CA ARG A 6 -0.39 -25.87 -4.81
C ARG A 6 -0.48 -26.75 -3.57
N GLU A 7 0.55 -27.51 -3.24
CA GLU A 7 0.56 -28.37 -2.06
C GLU A 7 0.78 -27.58 -0.75
N LEU A 8 1.51 -26.47 -0.80
CA LEU A 8 1.67 -25.57 0.34
C LEU A 8 0.38 -24.79 0.70
N CYS A 9 -0.50 -24.58 -0.28
CA CYS A 9 -1.76 -23.86 -0.04
C CYS A 9 -2.93 -24.78 0.37
N ALA A 10 -2.83 -26.09 0.17
CA ALA A 10 -3.92 -27.04 0.40
C ALA A 10 -4.04 -27.51 1.86
N GLY A 11 -3.11 -27.16 2.75
CA GLY A 11 -3.07 -27.64 4.13
C GLY A 11 -3.41 -26.60 5.20
N ILE A 12 -3.66 -25.34 4.85
CA ILE A 12 -3.86 -24.27 5.83
C ILE A 12 -5.33 -23.84 5.83
N ASN A 13 -6.15 -24.62 6.49
CA ASN A 13 -7.48 -24.19 6.91
C ASN A 13 -7.34 -23.52 8.30
N VAL A 14 -6.72 -22.32 8.34
CA VAL A 14 -6.60 -21.54 9.56
C VAL A 14 -7.60 -20.38 9.46
N ASP A 15 -8.56 -20.40 10.36
CA ASP A 15 -9.44 -19.25 10.60
C ASP A 15 -8.59 -18.08 11.14
N LEU A 16 -8.15 -17.22 10.26
CA LEU A 16 -7.31 -16.05 10.57
C LEU A 16 -8.15 -14.89 11.12
N GLY A 17 -9.02 -15.16 12.04
CA GLY A 17 -10.01 -14.20 12.53
C GLY A 17 -9.48 -12.93 13.20
N THR A 18 -8.19 -12.82 13.55
CA THR A 18 -7.66 -11.64 14.22
C THR A 18 -6.17 -11.37 13.89
N ALA A 19 -5.74 -10.14 14.00
CA ALA A 19 -4.33 -9.76 13.90
C ALA A 19 -3.43 -10.55 14.89
N ALA A 20 -3.99 -10.99 16.01
CA ALA A 20 -3.30 -11.83 16.99
C ALA A 20 -3.05 -13.24 16.44
N ALA A 21 -4.02 -13.85 15.77
CA ALA A 21 -3.87 -15.16 15.15
C ALA A 21 -2.83 -15.13 14.02
N PHE A 22 -2.81 -14.03 13.24
CA PHE A 22 -1.80 -13.83 12.20
C PHE A 22 -0.38 -13.66 12.77
N ARG A 23 -0.23 -12.91 13.88
CA ARG A 23 1.05 -12.76 14.60
C ARG A 23 1.53 -14.10 15.16
N GLU A 24 0.63 -14.91 15.68
CA GLU A 24 0.94 -16.22 16.23
C GLU A 24 1.36 -17.21 15.14
N GLN A 25 0.66 -17.23 14.01
CA GLN A 25 1.04 -18.04 12.85
C GLN A 25 2.43 -17.61 12.35
N TRP A 26 2.65 -16.31 12.21
CA TRP A 26 3.94 -15.77 11.79
C TRP A 26 5.07 -16.14 12.77
N ARG A 27 4.79 -16.09 14.08
CA ARG A 27 5.75 -16.53 15.10
C ARG A 27 6.13 -17.99 14.91
N ARG A 28 5.18 -18.88 14.66
CA ARG A 28 5.42 -20.31 14.40
C ARG A 28 6.22 -20.56 13.12
N GLU A 29 5.96 -19.80 12.07
CA GLU A 29 6.69 -19.91 10.81
C GLU A 29 8.14 -19.43 10.92
N THR A 30 8.45 -18.56 11.88
CA THR A 30 9.81 -18.05 12.16
C THR A 30 10.55 -18.82 13.26
N GLU A 31 9.87 -19.57 14.10
CA GLU A 31 10.46 -20.36 15.19
C GLU A 31 11.43 -21.48 14.72
N GLY A 32 11.39 -21.86 13.45
CA GLY A 32 12.32 -22.83 12.86
C GLY A 32 13.63 -22.23 12.31
N GLN A 33 13.74 -20.91 12.24
CA GLN A 33 14.99 -20.25 11.90
C GLN A 33 15.72 -19.93 13.21
N GLN A 34 16.91 -20.53 13.42
CA GLN A 34 17.78 -20.14 14.53
C GLN A 34 18.12 -18.66 14.38
N VAL A 35 17.27 -17.81 14.97
CA VAL A 35 17.59 -16.41 15.17
C VAL A 35 18.62 -16.37 16.28
N ILE A 36 19.86 -16.04 15.97
CA ILE A 36 20.84 -15.65 16.97
C ILE A 36 20.29 -14.37 17.60
N ILE A 37 19.60 -14.53 18.73
CA ILE A 37 19.17 -13.40 19.57
C ILE A 37 20.46 -12.95 20.26
N ASP A 38 21.15 -11.99 19.67
CA ASP A 38 22.11 -11.22 20.41
C ASP A 38 21.24 -10.46 21.44
N GLY A 39 21.32 -10.72 22.70
CA GLY A 39 20.41 -10.32 23.77
C GLY A 39 20.21 -8.80 23.96
N THR A 40 20.31 -8.01 22.88
CA THR A 40 20.05 -6.57 22.85
C THR A 40 18.57 -6.33 22.55
N ALA A 41 17.92 -5.45 23.32
CA ALA A 41 16.56 -5.02 23.06
C ALA A 41 16.44 -4.44 21.64
N PRO A 42 15.29 -4.64 20.95
CA PRO A 42 15.08 -4.08 19.62
C PRO A 42 15.34 -2.57 19.60
N LYS A 43 16.00 -2.09 18.55
CA LYS A 43 16.20 -0.66 18.35
C LYS A 43 14.87 -0.03 17.95
N LYS A 44 14.45 1.01 18.65
CA LYS A 44 13.26 1.79 18.28
C LYS A 44 13.55 2.58 17.02
N LEU A 45 12.65 2.48 16.04
CA LEU A 45 12.73 3.13 14.74
C LEU A 45 11.44 3.88 14.45
N LEU A 46 11.53 5.17 14.16
CA LEU A 46 10.41 5.98 13.69
C LEU A 46 10.64 6.35 12.22
N LEU A 47 9.78 5.83 11.35
CA LEU A 47 9.76 6.19 9.94
C LEU A 47 8.71 7.27 9.72
N LYS A 48 9.12 8.43 9.21
CA LYS A 48 8.23 9.54 8.88
C LYS A 48 8.02 9.62 7.38
N THR A 49 6.76 9.72 6.93
CA THR A 49 6.46 9.89 5.52
C THR A 49 5.30 10.84 5.26
N GLY A 50 5.60 11.88 4.49
CA GLY A 50 4.63 12.82 3.97
C GLY A 50 4.19 12.51 2.54
N GLN A 51 4.59 11.39 1.97
CA GLN A 51 4.34 11.04 0.57
C GLN A 51 2.86 10.76 0.29
N ALA A 52 2.48 10.67 -0.99
CA ALA A 52 1.11 10.33 -1.38
C ALA A 52 0.72 8.90 -0.92
N PRO A 53 -0.59 8.58 -0.82
CA PRO A 53 -1.02 7.30 -0.27
C PRO A 53 -0.54 6.09 -1.08
N GLY A 54 -0.37 6.24 -2.39
CA GLY A 54 0.21 5.19 -3.24
C GLY A 54 1.65 4.87 -2.87
N ASP A 55 2.44 5.90 -2.58
CA ASP A 55 3.83 5.75 -2.16
C ASP A 55 3.93 5.11 -0.78
N ALA A 56 3.04 5.52 0.15
CA ALA A 56 2.93 4.89 1.46
C ALA A 56 2.61 3.38 1.33
N VAL A 57 1.73 3.00 0.40
CA VAL A 57 1.45 1.57 0.11
C VAL A 57 2.71 0.87 -0.38
N VAL A 58 3.47 1.44 -1.32
CA VAL A 58 4.70 0.81 -1.82
C VAL A 58 5.79 0.73 -0.75
N MET A 59 5.88 1.71 0.15
CA MET A 59 6.84 1.72 1.26
C MET A 59 6.69 0.48 2.16
N THR A 60 5.49 -0.09 2.28
CA THR A 60 5.26 -1.30 3.08
C THR A 60 6.10 -2.49 2.64
N ALA A 61 6.50 -2.57 1.36
CA ALA A 61 7.39 -3.62 0.86
C ALA A 61 8.84 -3.46 1.36
N ALA A 62 9.29 -2.21 1.51
CA ALA A 62 10.62 -1.94 2.08
C ALA A 62 10.64 -2.22 3.59
N ILE A 63 9.59 -1.85 4.32
CA ILE A 63 9.43 -2.20 5.74
C ILE A 63 9.43 -3.73 5.92
N TYR A 64 8.66 -4.45 5.12
CA TYR A 64 8.67 -5.91 5.12
C TYR A 64 10.07 -6.46 4.88
N SER A 65 10.79 -5.95 3.89
CA SER A 65 12.16 -6.39 3.56
C SER A 65 13.13 -6.14 4.71
N LEU A 66 13.04 -4.99 5.37
CA LEU A 66 13.84 -4.66 6.55
C LEU A 66 13.64 -5.69 7.67
N HIS A 67 12.39 -5.95 8.04
CA HIS A 67 12.07 -6.84 9.16
C HIS A 67 12.39 -8.31 8.85
N ARG A 68 12.27 -8.75 7.60
CA ARG A 68 12.67 -10.11 7.19
C ARG A 68 14.18 -10.30 7.12
N ALA A 69 14.92 -9.26 6.71
CA ALA A 69 16.37 -9.30 6.69
C ALA A 69 16.99 -9.19 8.09
N HIS A 70 16.28 -8.54 9.03
CA HIS A 70 16.76 -8.26 10.37
C HIS A 70 15.68 -8.60 11.43
N PRO A 71 15.34 -9.88 11.61
CA PRO A 71 14.31 -10.31 12.55
C PRO A 71 14.60 -9.81 13.98
N ASN A 72 13.58 -9.25 14.63
CA ASN A 72 13.62 -8.74 16.01
C ASN A 72 14.66 -7.63 16.28
N LYS A 73 15.33 -7.11 15.25
CA LYS A 73 16.34 -6.04 15.42
C LYS A 73 15.71 -4.65 15.60
N TYR A 74 14.51 -4.45 15.06
CA TYR A 74 13.83 -3.17 15.07
C TYR A 74 12.40 -3.30 15.62
N GLU A 75 11.99 -2.30 16.40
CA GLU A 75 10.61 -2.00 16.76
C GLU A 75 10.23 -0.74 15.98
N THR A 76 9.44 -0.89 14.93
CA THR A 76 9.16 0.18 13.97
C THR A 76 7.82 0.84 14.25
N ALA A 77 7.82 2.16 14.32
CA ALA A 77 6.64 3.01 14.25
C ALA A 77 6.64 3.78 12.93
N VAL A 78 5.46 4.14 12.44
CA VAL A 78 5.33 4.98 11.24
C VAL A 78 4.47 6.20 11.57
N GLU A 79 5.01 7.38 11.25
CA GLU A 79 4.29 8.65 11.23
C GLU A 79 3.94 8.98 9.79
N SER A 80 2.64 9.06 9.47
CA SER A 80 2.16 9.25 8.10
C SER A 80 0.81 10.00 8.08
N TYR A 81 0.55 10.73 6.99
CA TYR A 81 -0.80 11.24 6.70
C TYR A 81 -1.80 10.13 6.36
N TRP A 82 -1.31 8.90 6.14
CA TRP A 82 -2.08 7.75 5.69
C TRP A 82 -1.95 6.58 6.67
N PRO A 83 -2.34 6.74 7.94
CA PRO A 83 -2.19 5.70 8.97
C PRO A 83 -2.88 4.39 8.57
N ASP A 84 -3.99 4.51 7.87
CA ASP A 84 -4.78 3.38 7.36
C ASP A 84 -3.97 2.40 6.51
N VAL A 85 -2.91 2.85 5.83
CA VAL A 85 -2.02 2.00 5.02
C VAL A 85 -1.26 1.02 5.89
N PHE A 86 -0.89 1.43 7.10
CA PHE A 86 -0.06 0.67 8.02
C PHE A 86 -0.86 -0.09 9.08
N ALA A 87 -2.19 0.07 9.07
CA ALA A 87 -3.06 -0.62 10.02
C ALA A 87 -2.91 -2.14 9.91
N TYR A 88 -2.89 -2.82 11.07
CA TYR A 88 -2.72 -4.27 11.19
C TYR A 88 -1.41 -4.84 10.65
N ASN A 89 -0.46 -4.01 10.26
CA ASN A 89 0.84 -4.47 9.81
C ASN A 89 1.64 -5.05 10.99
N PRO A 90 2.02 -6.34 10.95
CA PRO A 90 2.73 -6.98 12.06
C PRO A 90 4.15 -6.43 12.29
N ASP A 91 4.73 -5.79 11.27
CA ASP A 91 6.06 -5.21 11.32
C ASP A 91 6.06 -3.76 11.86
N VAL A 92 4.87 -3.20 12.14
CA VAL A 92 4.70 -1.83 12.67
C VAL A 92 4.01 -1.88 14.03
N SER A 93 4.71 -1.49 15.08
CA SER A 93 4.22 -1.57 16.46
C SER A 93 3.25 -0.45 16.84
N VAL A 94 3.35 0.71 16.20
CA VAL A 94 2.50 1.90 16.45
C VAL A 94 1.88 2.34 15.13
N HIS A 95 0.54 2.43 15.14
CA HIS A 95 -0.23 2.91 14.00
C HIS A 95 -0.41 4.41 14.14
N SER A 96 0.26 5.20 13.39
CA SER A 96 0.13 6.64 13.26
C SER A 96 0.08 7.44 14.59
N ILE A 97 0.97 8.37 14.69
CA ILE A 97 0.81 9.51 15.57
C ILE A 97 0.21 10.61 14.69
N PRO A 98 -0.98 11.15 15.00
CA PRO A 98 -1.35 12.43 14.43
C PRO A 98 -0.22 13.39 14.80
N ILE A 99 0.22 14.21 13.87
CA ILE A 99 1.36 15.11 13.97
C ILE A 99 1.28 15.92 15.29
N ALA A 100 1.61 15.30 16.39
CA ALA A 100 1.94 15.92 17.62
C ALA A 100 3.44 15.76 17.75
N ILE A 101 4.15 16.86 17.61
CA ILE A 101 5.58 16.96 17.86
C ILE A 101 5.87 16.21 19.16
N SER A 102 6.30 14.97 19.07
CA SER A 102 6.70 14.20 20.24
C SER A 102 8.03 14.78 20.71
N GLN A 103 7.96 15.64 21.69
CA GLN A 103 9.14 16.07 22.41
C GLN A 103 9.70 14.82 23.12
N GLY A 104 10.86 14.34 22.67
CA GLY A 104 11.65 13.33 23.37
C GLY A 104 11.26 11.88 23.10
N ASN A 105 11.59 11.35 21.94
CA ASN A 105 11.34 9.95 21.56
C ASN A 105 12.34 8.95 22.15
N GLY A 106 12.65 9.03 23.44
CA GLY A 106 13.31 7.93 24.16
C GLY A 106 14.44 7.18 23.44
N GLY A 107 15.24 7.87 22.58
CA GLY A 107 16.35 7.26 21.84
C GLY A 107 15.97 6.50 20.56
N ALA A 108 14.78 6.70 20.00
CA ALA A 108 14.42 6.14 18.70
C ALA A 108 15.22 6.78 17.56
N ALA A 109 15.70 5.97 16.62
CA ALA A 109 16.24 6.49 15.37
C ALA A 109 15.10 7.00 14.48
N GLU A 110 15.12 8.28 14.12
CA GLU A 110 14.13 8.89 13.23
C GLU A 110 14.66 8.93 11.80
N ILE A 111 13.87 8.44 10.85
CA ILE A 111 14.20 8.46 9.43
C ILE A 111 13.05 9.07 8.66
N GLU A 112 13.31 10.17 7.97
CA GLU A 112 12.35 10.75 7.06
C GLU A 112 12.41 10.06 5.70
N MET A 113 11.33 9.39 5.34
CA MET A 113 11.22 8.59 4.13
C MET A 113 10.85 9.49 2.94
N HIS A 114 11.85 10.15 2.37
CA HIS A 114 11.71 10.89 1.12
C HIS A 114 11.74 9.98 -0.10
N TYR A 115 11.64 10.55 -1.29
CA TYR A 115 11.84 9.85 -2.57
C TYR A 115 13.34 9.81 -2.94
N PRO A 116 14.19 9.03 -2.31
CA PRO A 116 15.62 9.07 -2.61
C PRO A 116 15.89 8.57 -4.03
N ALA A 117 15.04 7.68 -4.53
CA ALA A 117 15.23 7.00 -5.79
C ALA A 117 14.38 7.55 -6.95
N ILE A 118 13.48 8.51 -6.75
CA ILE A 118 12.64 8.99 -7.86
C ILE A 118 13.49 9.59 -8.98
N HIS A 119 14.47 10.41 -8.63
CA HIS A 119 15.36 10.98 -9.62
C HIS A 119 16.38 9.95 -10.13
N GLU A 120 16.82 9.04 -9.28
CA GLU A 120 17.75 7.98 -9.62
C GLU A 120 17.12 6.85 -10.42
N SER A 121 15.83 6.52 -10.20
CA SER A 121 15.15 5.47 -10.95
C SER A 121 15.06 5.77 -12.45
N ASN A 122 15.06 7.05 -12.83
CA ASN A 122 15.12 7.46 -14.23
C ASN A 122 16.51 7.21 -14.87
N THR A 123 17.55 7.11 -14.08
CA THR A 123 18.93 6.92 -14.55
C THR A 123 19.48 5.53 -14.30
N ARG A 124 19.03 4.87 -13.23
CA ARG A 124 19.50 3.54 -12.82
C ARG A 124 18.58 2.38 -13.21
N GLY A 125 17.36 2.66 -13.71
CA GLY A 125 16.41 1.62 -14.09
C GLY A 125 15.94 0.75 -12.90
N ILE A 126 15.94 1.27 -11.68
CA ILE A 126 15.50 0.56 -10.47
C ILE A 126 14.05 0.90 -10.11
N HIS A 127 13.36 -0.06 -9.52
CA HIS A 127 12.07 0.19 -8.90
C HIS A 127 12.26 0.99 -7.61
N PHE A 128 11.38 1.94 -7.31
CA PHE A 128 11.57 2.79 -6.12
C PHE A 128 11.42 2.06 -4.79
N THR A 129 10.82 0.85 -4.73
CA THR A 129 10.93 -0.03 -3.56
C THR A 129 12.38 -0.41 -3.27
N GLN A 130 13.17 -0.70 -4.32
CA GLN A 130 14.60 -0.96 -4.16
C GLN A 130 15.30 0.28 -3.63
N GLY A 131 14.98 1.46 -4.18
CA GLY A 131 15.53 2.72 -3.67
C GLY A 131 15.25 2.95 -2.19
N TRP A 132 14.06 2.61 -1.71
CA TRP A 132 13.76 2.68 -0.28
C TRP A 132 14.52 1.65 0.55
N CYS A 133 14.71 0.42 0.05
CA CYS A 133 15.54 -0.56 0.73
C CYS A 133 16.99 -0.05 0.85
N GLU A 134 17.57 0.48 -0.22
CA GLU A 134 18.92 1.05 -0.23
C GLU A 134 19.04 2.24 0.73
N PHE A 135 18.03 3.12 0.73
CA PHE A 135 17.98 4.28 1.62
C PHE A 135 17.91 3.88 3.10
N LEU A 136 17.00 2.96 3.46
CA LEU A 136 16.91 2.41 4.81
C LEU A 136 18.22 1.71 5.21
N GLY A 137 18.82 0.95 4.30
CA GLY A 137 20.09 0.28 4.53
C GLY A 137 21.21 1.28 4.86
N THR A 138 21.32 2.35 4.09
CA THR A 138 22.29 3.42 4.31
C THR A 138 22.05 4.14 5.64
N ALA A 139 20.79 4.54 5.90
CA ALA A 139 20.43 5.28 7.11
C ALA A 139 20.64 4.45 8.40
N LEU A 140 20.47 3.13 8.33
CA LEU A 140 20.60 2.22 9.46
C LEU A 140 21.99 1.56 9.58
N GLY A 141 22.87 1.73 8.58
CA GLY A 141 24.15 1.07 8.52
C GLY A 141 24.06 -0.45 8.37
N VAL A 142 23.04 -0.94 7.62
CA VAL A 142 22.79 -2.37 7.39
C VAL A 142 22.44 -2.64 5.93
N THR A 143 22.50 -3.89 5.50
CA THR A 143 21.99 -4.28 4.18
C THR A 143 20.50 -4.59 4.27
N VAL A 144 19.67 -3.92 3.48
CA VAL A 144 18.24 -4.23 3.31
C VAL A 144 18.04 -4.74 1.89
N PRO A 145 18.04 -6.07 1.69
CA PRO A 145 17.81 -6.62 0.36
C PRO A 145 16.37 -6.40 -0.10
N LEU A 146 16.16 -6.21 -1.39
CA LEU A 146 14.82 -6.18 -1.97
C LEU A 146 14.26 -7.61 -2.02
N LEU A 147 13.46 -7.98 -1.04
CA LEU A 147 12.82 -9.31 -0.99
C LEU A 147 11.54 -9.38 -1.83
N THR A 148 10.89 -8.25 -2.03
CA THR A 148 9.65 -8.18 -2.82
C THR A 148 9.40 -6.78 -3.33
N ASN A 149 8.89 -6.66 -4.56
CA ASN A 149 8.32 -5.43 -5.10
C ASN A 149 6.82 -5.30 -4.77
N ARG A 150 6.22 -6.35 -4.21
CA ARG A 150 4.80 -6.36 -3.89
C ARG A 150 4.57 -5.65 -2.57
N PRO A 151 3.77 -4.56 -2.53
CA PRO A 151 3.34 -3.92 -1.31
C PRO A 151 2.54 -4.87 -0.41
N ARG A 152 2.44 -4.53 0.87
CA ARG A 152 1.73 -5.33 1.88
C ARG A 152 0.63 -4.52 2.54
N LEU A 153 -0.60 -4.91 2.36
CA LEU A 153 -1.75 -4.40 3.09
C LEU A 153 -2.30 -5.51 3.98
N TYR A 154 -2.54 -5.18 5.23
CA TYR A 154 -3.00 -6.13 6.25
C TYR A 154 -4.42 -5.78 6.67
N PHE A 155 -5.15 -6.79 7.13
CA PHE A 155 -6.56 -6.67 7.52
C PHE A 155 -6.80 -7.47 8.78
N ASP A 156 -7.75 -7.02 9.58
CA ASP A 156 -8.22 -7.69 10.80
C ASP A 156 -9.33 -8.72 10.52
N THR A 157 -9.79 -8.78 9.29
CA THR A 157 -10.85 -9.68 8.84
C THR A 157 -10.33 -10.67 7.79
N PRO A 158 -10.91 -11.88 7.72
CA PRO A 158 -10.60 -12.84 6.66
C PRO A 158 -10.79 -12.26 5.27
N THR A 159 -10.14 -12.85 4.27
CA THR A 159 -10.34 -12.45 2.88
C THR A 159 -11.80 -12.68 2.49
N PRO A 160 -12.55 -11.63 2.11
CA PRO A 160 -13.94 -11.77 1.72
C PRO A 160 -14.06 -12.53 0.38
N PRO A 161 -15.22 -13.09 0.08
CA PRO A 161 -15.49 -13.64 -1.24
C PRO A 161 -15.36 -12.55 -2.32
N ILE A 162 -14.98 -12.98 -3.50
CA ILE A 162 -14.93 -12.09 -4.68
C ILE A 162 -16.35 -11.81 -5.14
N GLU A 163 -16.67 -10.54 -5.29
CA GLU A 163 -17.94 -10.05 -5.83
C GLU A 163 -17.80 -9.71 -7.31
N ASP A 164 -18.89 -9.77 -8.04
CA ASP A 164 -18.88 -9.64 -9.51
C ASP A 164 -18.92 -8.18 -9.96
N TYR A 165 -17.88 -7.43 -9.63
CA TYR A 165 -17.65 -6.09 -10.14
C TYR A 165 -16.18 -5.77 -10.37
N TRP A 166 -15.92 -4.78 -11.19
CA TRP A 166 -14.62 -4.15 -11.39
C TRP A 166 -14.60 -2.75 -10.78
N LEU A 167 -13.54 -2.41 -10.08
CA LEU A 167 -13.32 -1.01 -9.71
C LEU A 167 -12.83 -0.22 -10.91
N VAL A 168 -13.32 1.02 -11.04
CA VAL A 168 -12.82 1.98 -12.00
C VAL A 168 -12.47 3.29 -11.31
N CYS A 169 -11.28 3.82 -11.59
CA CYS A 169 -10.84 5.13 -11.16
C CYS A 169 -10.38 5.93 -12.37
N SER A 170 -11.25 6.82 -12.83
CA SER A 170 -11.07 7.59 -14.08
C SER A 170 -10.33 8.91 -13.87
N GLY A 171 -10.16 9.34 -12.63
CA GLY A 171 -9.54 10.63 -12.30
C GLY A 171 -8.19 10.50 -11.63
N GLY A 172 -7.62 11.63 -11.30
CA GLY A 172 -6.33 11.74 -10.64
C GLY A 172 -5.98 13.19 -10.33
N LYS A 173 -4.77 13.43 -9.87
CA LYS A 173 -4.27 14.78 -9.62
C LYS A 173 -4.14 15.56 -10.94
N LEU A 174 -4.58 16.81 -10.95
CA LEU A 174 -4.51 17.68 -12.14
C LEU A 174 -3.11 18.21 -12.42
N ASP A 175 -2.21 18.16 -11.45
CA ASP A 175 -0.80 18.54 -11.59
C ASP A 175 0.06 17.52 -12.37
N PHE A 176 -0.46 16.28 -12.56
CA PHE A 176 0.17 15.22 -13.35
C PHE A 176 -0.76 14.70 -14.44
N THR A 177 -1.15 15.58 -15.34
CA THR A 177 -2.14 15.31 -16.40
C THR A 177 -1.70 14.23 -17.40
N THR A 178 -0.40 13.96 -17.52
CA THR A 178 0.12 12.87 -18.35
C THR A 178 -0.37 11.48 -17.91
N LYS A 179 -0.86 11.35 -16.67
CA LYS A 179 -1.46 10.12 -16.15
C LYS A 179 -2.96 9.99 -16.41
N LEU A 180 -3.56 11.01 -17.04
CA LEU A 180 -4.99 11.05 -17.28
C LEU A 180 -5.29 10.56 -18.71
N TRP A 181 -5.97 9.44 -18.80
CA TRP A 181 -6.47 8.93 -20.09
C TRP A 181 -7.66 9.72 -20.65
N GLY A 182 -8.32 10.45 -19.76
CA GLY A 182 -9.49 11.25 -20.08
C GLY A 182 -10.83 10.51 -19.79
N HIS A 183 -11.78 11.29 -19.26
CA HIS A 183 -13.09 10.79 -18.84
C HIS A 183 -13.84 10.06 -19.97
N ALA A 184 -13.85 10.61 -21.17
CA ALA A 184 -14.57 10.05 -22.31
C ALA A 184 -14.12 8.62 -22.66
N ASN A 185 -12.83 8.33 -22.53
CA ASN A 185 -12.29 6.99 -22.81
C ASN A 185 -12.74 5.97 -21.75
N TYR A 186 -12.74 6.34 -20.47
CA TYR A 186 -13.27 5.49 -19.41
C TYR A 186 -14.77 5.27 -19.58
N GLN A 187 -15.51 6.32 -19.94
CA GLN A 187 -16.96 6.23 -20.20
C GLN A 187 -17.26 5.28 -21.36
N GLU A 188 -16.45 5.31 -22.41
CA GLU A 188 -16.62 4.41 -23.54
C GLU A 188 -16.39 2.94 -23.16
N VAL A 189 -15.36 2.65 -22.34
CA VAL A 189 -15.14 1.30 -21.82
C VAL A 189 -16.33 0.82 -21.00
N VAL A 190 -16.86 1.65 -20.11
CA VAL A 190 -18.05 1.32 -19.32
C VAL A 190 -19.24 1.04 -20.25
N ARG A 191 -19.50 1.90 -21.23
CA ARG A 191 -20.60 1.76 -22.18
C ARG A 191 -20.53 0.46 -22.97
N ILE A 192 -19.34 0.07 -23.42
CA ILE A 192 -19.14 -1.17 -24.19
C ILE A 192 -19.35 -2.41 -23.30
N LEU A 193 -18.92 -2.36 -22.05
CA LEU A 193 -18.86 -3.55 -21.19
C LEU A 193 -20.03 -3.67 -20.20
N ARG A 194 -20.87 -2.65 -20.03
CA ARG A 194 -21.94 -2.58 -19.00
C ARG A 194 -22.90 -3.78 -18.96
N SER A 195 -23.11 -4.45 -20.08
CA SER A 195 -23.95 -5.64 -20.13
C SER A 195 -23.27 -6.91 -19.61
N ARG A 196 -21.96 -6.88 -19.40
CA ARG A 196 -21.14 -8.02 -18.98
C ARG A 196 -20.36 -7.79 -17.70
N VAL A 197 -20.11 -6.52 -17.36
CA VAL A 197 -19.27 -6.10 -16.22
C VAL A 197 -20.01 -5.02 -15.43
N LYS A 198 -20.22 -5.26 -14.16
CA LYS A 198 -20.63 -4.22 -13.22
C LYS A 198 -19.39 -3.40 -12.85
N PHE A 199 -19.49 -2.08 -12.94
CA PHE A 199 -18.44 -1.16 -12.53
C PHE A 199 -18.83 -0.41 -11.26
N VAL A 200 -17.88 -0.27 -10.34
CA VAL A 200 -17.95 0.58 -9.15
C VAL A 200 -16.90 1.67 -9.30
N GLN A 201 -17.33 2.91 -9.47
CA GLN A 201 -16.42 4.04 -9.60
C GLN A 201 -15.98 4.51 -8.22
N VAL A 202 -14.66 4.63 -8.04
CA VAL A 202 -14.04 5.12 -6.82
C VAL A 202 -13.08 6.27 -7.09
N GLY A 203 -12.79 7.05 -6.05
CA GLY A 203 -11.87 8.19 -6.11
C GLY A 203 -12.05 9.10 -4.91
N GLY A 204 -11.09 9.98 -4.66
CA GLY A 204 -11.16 10.99 -3.61
C GLY A 204 -12.02 12.18 -4.02
N SER A 205 -12.73 12.79 -3.09
CA SER A 205 -13.51 14.01 -3.34
C SER A 205 -12.83 15.29 -2.85
N LYS A 206 -11.76 15.18 -2.10
CA LYS A 206 -11.07 16.33 -1.48
C LYS A 206 -9.56 16.19 -1.53
N PRO A 207 -8.81 17.30 -1.66
CA PRO A 207 -7.38 17.28 -1.40
C PRO A 207 -7.15 16.91 0.06
N ILE A 208 -6.29 15.94 0.28
CA ILE A 208 -6.14 15.34 1.61
C ILE A 208 -4.90 15.89 2.30
N VAL A 209 -4.02 16.60 1.59
CA VAL A 209 -2.75 17.08 2.13
C VAL A 209 -2.59 18.59 1.99
N PRO A 210 -2.40 19.32 3.08
CA PRO A 210 -2.33 20.78 3.08
C PRO A 210 -1.25 21.37 2.18
N TRP A 211 -0.08 20.73 2.05
CA TRP A 211 1.01 21.25 1.22
C TRP A 211 0.80 21.07 -0.29
N ASN A 212 -0.10 20.17 -0.68
CA ASN A 212 -0.47 19.98 -2.09
C ASN A 212 -1.71 20.80 -2.47
N ALA A 213 -2.26 21.58 -1.56
CA ALA A 213 -3.48 22.38 -1.82
C ALA A 213 -3.31 23.38 -2.95
N SER A 214 -2.09 23.88 -3.16
CA SER A 214 -1.77 24.80 -4.27
C SER A 214 -1.66 24.09 -5.64
N CYS A 215 -1.51 22.76 -5.64
CA CYS A 215 -1.38 21.94 -6.85
C CYS A 215 -2.69 21.32 -7.30
N LEU A 216 -3.78 21.55 -6.56
CA LEU A 216 -5.07 20.93 -6.80
C LEU A 216 -6.00 21.95 -7.45
N GLY A 217 -6.35 21.69 -8.70
CA GLY A 217 -7.49 22.36 -9.34
C GLY A 217 -8.79 22.18 -8.54
N SER A 218 -9.88 22.77 -8.98
CA SER A 218 -11.16 22.61 -8.31
C SER A 218 -11.51 21.12 -8.19
N GLN A 219 -11.99 20.72 -7.02
CA GLN A 219 -12.17 19.30 -6.67
C GLN A 219 -13.23 18.57 -7.48
N GLU A 220 -14.14 19.31 -8.08
CA GLU A 220 -15.25 18.78 -8.87
C GLU A 220 -14.78 18.09 -10.14
N ASP A 221 -13.61 18.45 -10.65
CA ASP A 221 -13.08 17.94 -11.93
C ASP A 221 -12.13 16.75 -11.77
N ILE A 222 -11.70 16.42 -10.54
CA ILE A 222 -10.68 15.38 -10.32
C ILE A 222 -11.21 13.97 -10.64
N HIS A 223 -12.47 13.71 -10.33
CA HIS A 223 -13.15 12.44 -10.60
C HIS A 223 -14.54 12.67 -11.19
N PRO A 224 -14.63 13.06 -12.48
CA PRO A 224 -15.91 13.18 -13.16
C PRO A 224 -16.70 11.87 -13.07
N ARG A 225 -18.02 11.95 -12.86
CA ARG A 225 -18.86 10.77 -12.71
C ARG A 225 -19.04 10.07 -14.04
N LEU A 226 -18.87 8.74 -14.01
CA LEU A 226 -19.15 7.86 -15.11
C LEU A 226 -20.62 7.41 -15.03
N GLU A 227 -21.31 7.44 -16.15
CA GLU A 227 -22.64 6.85 -16.29
C GLU A 227 -22.56 5.32 -16.23
N ASP A 228 -23.68 4.67 -15.89
CA ASP A 228 -23.77 3.21 -15.79
C ASP A 228 -22.76 2.56 -14.79
N THR A 229 -22.36 3.31 -13.77
CA THR A 229 -21.49 2.81 -12.68
C THR A 229 -22.17 3.03 -11.33
N GLU A 230 -21.83 2.19 -10.35
CA GLU A 230 -22.11 2.48 -8.95
C GLU A 230 -21.11 3.54 -8.45
N ASP A 231 -21.61 4.72 -8.08
CA ASP A 231 -20.77 5.84 -7.66
C ASP A 231 -20.39 5.76 -6.19
N MET A 232 -19.12 5.52 -5.92
CA MET A 232 -18.50 5.55 -4.58
C MET A 232 -17.44 6.65 -4.43
N VAL A 233 -17.33 7.56 -5.40
CA VAL A 233 -16.37 8.67 -5.35
C VAL A 233 -16.65 9.57 -4.16
N GLY A 234 -15.62 9.74 -3.30
CA GLY A 234 -15.73 10.55 -2.08
C GLY A 234 -16.57 9.96 -0.95
N LYS A 235 -17.06 8.73 -1.11
CA LYS A 235 -17.95 8.07 -0.15
C LYS A 235 -17.25 7.03 0.72
N THR A 236 -15.95 6.84 0.54
CA THR A 236 -15.17 5.84 1.27
C THR A 236 -14.02 6.45 2.04
N THR A 237 -13.74 5.91 3.22
CA THR A 237 -12.42 6.04 3.86
C THR A 237 -11.40 5.23 3.07
N LEU A 238 -10.12 5.41 3.37
CA LEU A 238 -9.06 4.64 2.72
C LEU A 238 -9.17 3.13 3.03
N ARG A 239 -9.52 2.78 4.27
CA ARG A 239 -9.75 1.37 4.66
C ARG A 239 -10.94 0.76 3.95
N GLN A 240 -12.05 1.49 3.83
CA GLN A 240 -13.22 1.04 3.07
C GLN A 240 -12.88 0.84 1.59
N LEU A 241 -12.06 1.73 1.01
CA LEU A 241 -11.56 1.55 -0.36
C LEU A 241 -10.75 0.25 -0.50
N PHE A 242 -9.88 -0.06 0.46
CA PHE A 242 -9.12 -1.31 0.45
C PHE A 242 -10.04 -2.54 0.57
N ASP A 243 -11.07 -2.47 1.40
CA ASP A 243 -12.04 -3.57 1.54
C ASP A 243 -12.87 -3.79 0.27
N ILE A 244 -13.31 -2.72 -0.37
CA ILE A 244 -13.99 -2.79 -1.67
C ILE A 244 -13.03 -3.38 -2.73
N ALA A 245 -11.77 -2.98 -2.74
CA ALA A 245 -10.78 -3.53 -3.66
C ALA A 245 -10.51 -5.02 -3.41
N ARG A 246 -10.54 -5.50 -2.16
CA ARG A 246 -10.42 -6.94 -1.84
C ARG A 246 -11.53 -7.77 -2.46
N ARG A 247 -12.75 -7.24 -2.53
CA ARG A 247 -13.94 -7.92 -3.05
C ARG A 247 -14.02 -7.89 -4.57
N ALA A 248 -13.42 -6.90 -5.20
CA ALA A 248 -13.50 -6.71 -6.65
C ALA A 248 -12.84 -7.86 -7.43
N ARG A 249 -13.37 -8.19 -8.60
CA ARG A 249 -12.74 -9.09 -9.58
C ARG A 249 -11.47 -8.52 -10.18
N GLY A 250 -11.43 -7.20 -10.35
CA GLY A 250 -10.29 -6.50 -10.91
C GLY A 250 -10.42 -4.99 -10.81
N ILE A 251 -9.42 -4.28 -11.27
CA ILE A 251 -9.28 -2.82 -11.16
C ILE A 251 -8.86 -2.24 -12.51
N LEU A 252 -9.53 -1.18 -12.93
CA LEU A 252 -9.17 -0.34 -14.08
C LEU A 252 -8.82 1.07 -13.57
N CYS A 253 -7.59 1.51 -13.75
CA CYS A 253 -7.15 2.82 -13.26
C CYS A 253 -5.97 3.37 -14.06
N GLY A 254 -5.69 4.65 -13.91
CA GLY A 254 -4.39 5.23 -14.27
C GLY A 254 -3.28 4.86 -13.28
N VAL A 255 -2.09 5.39 -13.51
CA VAL A 255 -0.95 5.26 -12.59
C VAL A 255 -1.24 6.04 -11.29
N SER A 256 -1.81 5.35 -10.31
CA SER A 256 -2.36 5.93 -9.08
C SER A 256 -2.29 4.97 -7.89
N LEU A 257 -2.84 5.39 -6.74
CA LEU A 257 -2.98 4.55 -5.54
C LEU A 257 -3.53 3.16 -5.85
N LEU A 258 -4.58 3.07 -6.67
CA LEU A 258 -5.27 1.79 -6.93
C LEU A 258 -4.41 0.76 -7.65
N MET A 259 -3.46 1.18 -8.47
CA MET A 259 -2.46 0.29 -9.07
C MET A 259 -1.64 -0.42 -7.96
N HIS A 260 -1.20 0.33 -6.96
CA HIS A 260 -0.41 -0.21 -5.84
C HIS A 260 -1.26 -1.08 -4.91
N VAL A 261 -2.51 -0.69 -4.69
CA VAL A 261 -3.49 -1.49 -3.94
C VAL A 261 -3.77 -2.81 -4.66
N ALA A 262 -3.96 -2.78 -5.98
CA ALA A 262 -4.14 -3.99 -6.79
C ALA A 262 -2.93 -4.93 -6.65
N ALA A 263 -1.72 -4.40 -6.73
CA ALA A 263 -0.49 -5.17 -6.54
C ALA A 263 -0.41 -5.78 -5.13
N ALA A 264 -0.74 -5.01 -4.08
CA ALA A 264 -0.75 -5.49 -2.71
C ALA A 264 -1.75 -6.64 -2.49
N LEU A 265 -2.91 -6.56 -3.14
CA LEU A 265 -4.02 -7.52 -3.03
C LEU A 265 -3.96 -8.64 -4.07
N GLU A 266 -2.95 -8.67 -4.96
CA GLU A 266 -2.83 -9.62 -6.08
C GLU A 266 -4.07 -9.66 -6.98
N LYS A 267 -4.68 -8.49 -7.21
CA LYS A 267 -5.84 -8.34 -8.07
C LYS A 267 -5.43 -8.13 -9.52
N PRO A 268 -6.19 -8.69 -10.48
CA PRO A 268 -6.10 -8.28 -11.87
C PRO A 268 -6.22 -6.76 -11.98
N CYS A 269 -5.29 -6.12 -12.68
CA CYS A 269 -5.28 -4.67 -12.83
C CYS A 269 -4.95 -4.27 -14.26
N ILE A 270 -5.80 -3.44 -14.84
CA ILE A 270 -5.54 -2.76 -16.11
C ILE A 270 -5.11 -1.34 -15.76
N VAL A 271 -3.83 -1.05 -16.00
CA VAL A 271 -3.25 0.26 -15.74
C VAL A 271 -3.09 1.01 -17.05
N ILE A 272 -3.68 2.19 -17.12
CA ILE A 272 -3.48 3.12 -18.23
C ILE A 272 -2.31 4.05 -17.87
N ALA A 273 -1.25 4.02 -18.69
CA ALA A 273 -0.01 4.78 -18.51
C ALA A 273 0.38 5.52 -19.77
#